data_8abfe175b91b3311e705e90ba5e4356a
#
_entry.id   8abfe175b91b3311e705e90ba5e4356a
#
_cell.length_a   1.000
_cell.length_b   1.000
_cell.length_c   1.000
_cell.angle_alpha   90.00
_cell.angle_beta   90.00
_cell.angle_gamma   90.00
#
_symmetry.space_group_name_H-M   'P 1'
#
loop_
_entity.id
_entity.type
_entity.pdbx_description
1 polymer ?
#
loop_
_entity_poly.entity_id
_entity_poly.type
_entity_poly.pdbx_seq_one_letter_code
_entity_poly.pdbx_strand_id
1 'polypeptide(L)'
;MAIELITGVGKDNHISSNDFRAFNRANFGQGRYILKDADDMAVTVSASTGNITIASGSCLWSGMHIRLPSNETLQYIVPTSGQIIYVYLHYIKDVNTGVETVDFQVRANVKLSTTDNLNDSTVEAYTLFCSFIAYPTFTENFDCDFKIIKSHEELETEVTASQEDVVLFDGVLKVGTNIISESIKNFKYIVFEIPGEYSYHSIQFSDMIGENFAVSLVGNNKWNNKNSLFVEIYNFRGTFTNDTSMKITFLSNTVADTSVVSYYGSDGTTIPLRIIGRERINT
;
A
#
# COMPACT_ATOMS: atom_id res chain seq x y z
N MET A 1 -5.96 35.77 -3.38
CA MET A 1 -4.78 34.97 -2.99
C MET A 1 -4.24 34.29 -4.23
N ALA A 2 -2.94 34.20 -4.39
CA ALA A 2 -2.37 33.68 -5.64
C ALA A 2 -1.84 32.27 -5.38
N ILE A 3 -2.42 31.28 -6.07
CA ILE A 3 -1.74 29.99 -6.30
C ILE A 3 -0.58 30.29 -7.24
N GLU A 4 0.65 29.97 -6.83
CA GLU A 4 1.83 30.15 -7.66
C GLU A 4 1.97 28.98 -8.65
N LEU A 5 2.08 29.32 -9.93
CA LEU A 5 2.50 28.42 -10.96
C LEU A 5 4.04 28.46 -11.05
N ILE A 6 4.72 27.40 -10.53
CA ILE A 6 6.19 27.39 -10.42
C ILE A 6 6.88 27.14 -11.76
N THR A 7 6.18 26.65 -12.76
CA THR A 7 6.71 26.54 -14.11
C THR A 7 6.64 27.88 -14.84
N GLY A 8 7.53 28.81 -14.46
CA GLY A 8 7.54 30.15 -15.01
C GLY A 8 8.14 30.25 -16.41
N VAL A 9 7.72 31.24 -17.18
CA VAL A 9 8.33 31.64 -18.46
C VAL A 9 9.66 32.35 -18.16
N GLY A 10 10.79 31.71 -18.46
CA GLY A 10 12.12 32.35 -18.44
C GLY A 10 12.45 32.97 -19.80
N LYS A 11 13.21 34.06 -19.80
CA LYS A 11 13.82 34.61 -21.02
C LYS A 11 15.10 33.83 -21.34
N ASP A 12 15.22 33.45 -22.58
CA ASP A 12 16.45 32.96 -23.26
C ASP A 12 17.21 31.80 -22.61
N ASN A 13 17.21 30.66 -23.26
CA ASN A 13 17.99 29.44 -22.92
C ASN A 13 17.71 28.75 -21.57
N HIS A 14 16.57 28.96 -20.99
CA HIS A 14 16.12 28.18 -19.83
C HIS A 14 15.18 27.06 -20.27
N ILE A 15 15.12 26.00 -19.46
CA ILE A 15 14.14 24.92 -19.60
C ILE A 15 12.76 25.55 -19.69
N SER A 16 12.02 25.30 -20.77
CA SER A 16 10.68 25.83 -20.93
C SER A 16 9.73 25.21 -19.90
N SER A 17 8.62 25.88 -19.62
CA SER A 17 7.57 25.31 -18.76
C SER A 17 7.06 23.96 -19.29
N ASN A 18 7.03 23.80 -20.63
CA ASN A 18 6.63 22.54 -21.26
C ASN A 18 7.66 21.43 -21.05
N ASP A 19 8.97 21.73 -21.08
CA ASP A 19 10.02 20.76 -20.79
C ASP A 19 9.93 20.31 -19.32
N PHE A 20 9.69 21.25 -18.41
CA PHE A 20 9.54 20.93 -17.00
C PHE A 20 8.29 20.11 -16.71
N ARG A 21 7.18 20.40 -17.40
CA ARG A 21 5.97 19.57 -17.35
C ARG A 21 6.20 18.18 -17.93
N ALA A 22 6.94 18.07 -19.03
CA ALA A 22 7.31 16.80 -19.63
C ALA A 22 8.18 15.97 -18.68
N PHE A 23 9.14 16.61 -18.01
CA PHE A 23 9.98 15.99 -16.99
C PHE A 23 9.14 15.48 -15.80
N ASN A 24 8.24 16.28 -15.28
CA ASN A 24 7.35 15.86 -14.20
C ASN A 24 6.45 14.69 -14.64
N ARG A 25 5.90 14.72 -15.85
CA ARG A 25 5.10 13.61 -16.39
C ARG A 25 5.91 12.33 -16.56
N ALA A 26 7.17 12.43 -16.95
CA ALA A 26 8.06 11.28 -17.09
C ALA A 26 8.37 10.63 -15.73
N ASN A 27 8.50 11.43 -14.66
CA ASN A 27 8.83 10.93 -13.32
C ASN A 27 7.61 10.45 -12.52
N PHE A 28 6.48 11.16 -12.64
CA PHE A 28 5.31 10.93 -11.78
C PHE A 28 4.07 10.44 -12.55
N GLY A 29 4.14 10.43 -13.90
CA GLY A 29 2.99 10.11 -14.74
C GLY A 29 2.09 11.33 -14.99
N GLN A 30 1.01 11.10 -15.75
CA GLN A 30 0.06 12.16 -16.13
C GLN A 30 -1.04 12.40 -15.08
N GLY A 31 -0.92 11.81 -13.91
CA GLY A 31 -1.94 11.85 -12.87
C GLY A 31 -2.01 13.17 -12.10
N ARG A 32 -2.69 13.08 -10.97
CA ARG A 32 -2.89 14.13 -9.98
C ARG A 32 -2.26 13.69 -8.68
N TYR A 33 -1.31 14.48 -8.18
CA TYR A 33 -0.50 14.07 -7.05
C TYR A 33 -0.32 15.24 -6.08
N ILE A 34 -0.42 14.97 -4.77
CA ILE A 34 0.04 15.88 -3.71
C ILE A 34 1.50 15.54 -3.43
N LEU A 35 2.36 16.57 -3.45
CA LEU A 35 3.76 16.44 -3.04
C LEU A 35 3.83 16.51 -1.51
N LYS A 36 4.70 15.69 -0.93
CA LYS A 36 4.94 15.73 0.52
C LYS A 36 5.88 16.89 0.84
N ASP A 37 5.29 18.07 0.90
CA ASP A 37 5.95 19.30 1.32
C ASP A 37 5.00 20.13 2.19
N ALA A 38 5.52 20.95 3.10
CA ALA A 38 4.76 21.77 4.01
C ALA A 38 3.65 20.97 4.75
N ASP A 39 2.37 21.36 4.60
CA ASP A 39 1.22 20.73 5.25
C ASP A 39 0.42 19.82 4.29
N ASP A 40 1.05 19.35 3.21
CA ASP A 40 0.51 18.36 2.26
C ASP A 40 -0.85 18.75 1.64
N MET A 41 -1.15 20.05 1.53
CA MET A 41 -2.45 20.56 1.08
C MET A 41 -3.65 19.91 1.81
N ALA A 42 -3.48 19.57 3.09
CA ALA A 42 -4.50 18.92 3.89
C ALA A 42 -5.79 19.76 3.93
N VAL A 43 -6.94 19.10 3.80
CA VAL A 43 -8.24 19.76 3.77
C VAL A 43 -8.96 19.60 5.09
N THR A 44 -9.41 20.72 5.67
CA THR A 44 -10.29 20.73 6.84
C THR A 44 -11.58 21.48 6.52
N VAL A 45 -12.70 20.96 7.00
CA VAL A 45 -14.01 21.55 6.76
C VAL A 45 -14.70 21.89 8.08
N SER A 46 -15.15 23.13 8.19
CA SER A 46 -16.03 23.58 9.29
C SER A 46 -17.47 23.62 8.77
N ALA A 47 -18.24 22.59 9.09
CA ALA A 47 -19.60 22.44 8.58
C ALA A 47 -20.51 23.60 9.01
N SER A 48 -20.39 24.06 10.27
CA SER A 48 -21.24 25.13 10.82
C SER A 48 -21.00 26.52 10.21
N THR A 49 -19.79 26.77 9.69
CA THR A 49 -19.42 28.04 9.07
C THR A 49 -19.38 28.01 7.56
N GLY A 50 -19.40 26.80 6.95
CA GLY A 50 -19.23 26.60 5.53
C GLY A 50 -17.81 26.87 5.03
N ASN A 51 -16.82 26.85 5.91
CA ASN A 51 -15.42 27.09 5.54
C ASN A 51 -14.73 25.78 5.17
N ILE A 52 -14.00 25.81 4.08
CA ILE A 52 -13.07 24.76 3.64
C ILE A 52 -11.67 25.38 3.70
N THR A 53 -10.81 24.89 4.57
CA THR A 53 -9.41 25.33 4.64
C THR A 53 -8.54 24.30 3.98
N ILE A 54 -7.77 24.72 2.98
CA ILE A 54 -6.73 23.94 2.33
C ILE A 54 -5.40 24.44 2.86
N ALA A 55 -4.63 23.55 3.48
CA ALA A 55 -3.34 23.89 4.06
C ALA A 55 -2.30 24.15 2.96
N SER A 56 -1.20 24.81 3.35
CA SER A 56 -0.06 25.04 2.45
C SER A 56 0.53 23.75 1.90
N GLY A 57 1.13 23.79 0.73
CA GLY A 57 1.72 22.62 0.09
C GLY A 57 1.79 22.75 -1.41
N SER A 58 2.13 21.66 -2.07
CA SER A 58 2.26 21.59 -3.52
C SER A 58 1.56 20.38 -4.11
N CYS A 59 1.10 20.52 -5.36
CA CYS A 59 0.56 19.39 -6.10
C CYS A 59 1.02 19.40 -7.57
N LEU A 60 0.88 18.26 -8.22
CA LEU A 60 1.07 18.07 -9.64
C LEU A 60 -0.27 17.78 -10.32
N TRP A 61 -0.55 18.46 -11.39
CA TRP A 61 -1.67 18.17 -12.30
C TRP A 61 -1.17 18.15 -13.73
N SER A 62 -1.23 17.01 -14.37
CA SER A 62 -0.70 16.84 -15.74
C SER A 62 0.76 17.31 -15.90
N GLY A 63 1.60 17.09 -14.88
CA GLY A 63 2.98 17.55 -14.82
C GLY A 63 3.17 19.03 -14.46
N MET A 64 2.11 19.82 -14.39
CA MET A 64 2.13 21.20 -13.92
C MET A 64 2.32 21.23 -12.40
N HIS A 65 3.33 21.96 -11.93
CA HIS A 65 3.58 22.13 -10.50
C HIS A 65 2.81 23.33 -9.98
N ILE A 66 1.92 23.10 -9.05
CA ILE A 66 1.05 24.10 -8.42
C ILE A 66 1.46 24.18 -6.95
N ARG A 67 1.70 25.38 -6.45
CA ARG A 67 2.05 25.62 -5.04
C ARG A 67 1.06 26.54 -4.38
N LEU A 68 0.65 26.15 -3.19
CA LEU A 68 -0.12 26.95 -2.26
C LEU A 68 0.82 27.41 -1.13
N PRO A 69 1.32 28.66 -1.15
CA PRO A 69 2.36 29.11 -0.22
C PRO A 69 1.87 29.33 1.22
N SER A 70 0.57 29.45 1.40
CA SER A 70 -0.10 29.60 2.70
C SER A 70 -1.50 29.02 2.64
N ASN A 71 -2.07 28.72 3.79
CA ASN A 71 -3.44 28.18 3.87
C ASN A 71 -4.44 29.07 3.12
N GLU A 72 -5.33 28.44 2.37
CA GLU A 72 -6.44 29.08 1.68
C GLU A 72 -7.77 28.67 2.31
N THR A 73 -8.67 29.65 2.49
CA THR A 73 -10.01 29.38 2.99
C THR A 73 -11.03 29.72 1.92
N LEU A 74 -11.73 28.69 1.49
CA LEU A 74 -12.87 28.76 0.57
C LEU A 74 -14.17 28.69 1.36
N GLN A 75 -15.28 29.09 0.74
CA GLN A 75 -16.59 29.06 1.38
C GLN A 75 -17.63 28.35 0.51
N TYR A 76 -18.51 27.64 1.18
CA TYR A 76 -19.76 27.15 0.60
C TYR A 76 -20.95 27.61 1.44
N ILE A 77 -22.13 27.67 0.85
CA ILE A 77 -23.36 27.96 1.59
C ILE A 77 -23.74 26.74 2.41
N VAL A 78 -23.81 26.91 3.74
CA VAL A 78 -24.20 25.81 4.65
C VAL A 78 -25.62 25.34 4.28
N PRO A 79 -25.79 24.07 3.89
CA PRO A 79 -27.08 23.59 3.42
C PRO A 79 -28.02 23.23 4.58
N THR A 80 -29.31 23.22 4.33
CA THR A 80 -30.33 22.78 5.31
C THR A 80 -30.51 21.26 5.34
N SER A 81 -30.01 20.54 4.33
CA SER A 81 -30.02 19.08 4.20
C SER A 81 -28.76 18.63 3.47
N GLY A 82 -28.48 17.34 3.43
CA GLY A 82 -27.28 16.80 2.77
C GLY A 82 -27.10 17.32 1.33
N GLN A 83 -25.94 17.91 1.05
CA GLN A 83 -25.58 18.47 -0.24
C GLN A 83 -24.14 18.11 -0.59
N ILE A 84 -23.91 17.65 -1.81
CA ILE A 84 -22.55 17.32 -2.27
C ILE A 84 -21.81 18.62 -2.61
N ILE A 85 -20.67 18.80 -1.99
CA ILE A 85 -19.75 19.90 -2.27
C ILE A 85 -18.56 19.34 -3.05
N TYR A 86 -18.23 19.98 -4.15
CA TYR A 86 -17.06 19.69 -4.98
C TYR A 86 -16.12 20.88 -4.93
N VAL A 87 -14.83 20.60 -4.69
CA VAL A 87 -13.74 21.57 -4.77
C VAL A 87 -12.88 21.20 -5.96
N TYR A 88 -12.71 22.13 -6.89
CA TYR A 88 -11.94 21.94 -8.11
C TYR A 88 -10.71 22.82 -8.10
N LEU A 89 -9.61 22.33 -8.67
CA LEU A 89 -8.61 23.19 -9.29
C LEU A 89 -9.09 23.56 -10.68
N HIS A 90 -9.07 24.84 -10.98
CA HIS A 90 -9.51 25.45 -12.22
C HIS A 90 -8.32 26.12 -12.91
N TYR A 91 -7.98 25.63 -14.08
CA TYR A 91 -6.91 26.16 -14.93
C TYR A 91 -7.49 27.05 -16.02
N ILE A 92 -6.86 28.21 -16.21
CA ILE A 92 -7.18 29.14 -17.28
C ILE A 92 -5.87 29.58 -17.98
N LYS A 93 -5.90 29.64 -19.30
CA LYS A 93 -4.86 30.22 -20.13
C LYS A 93 -5.41 31.38 -20.93
N ASP A 94 -4.86 32.57 -20.72
CA ASP A 94 -5.17 33.73 -21.55
C ASP A 94 -4.55 33.50 -22.96
N VAL A 95 -5.41 33.42 -23.97
CA VAL A 95 -4.99 33.15 -25.37
C VAL A 95 -4.18 34.27 -25.98
N ASN A 96 -4.29 35.50 -25.47
CA ASN A 96 -3.59 36.67 -26.02
C ASN A 96 -2.20 36.83 -25.43
N THR A 97 -2.05 36.55 -24.15
CA THR A 97 -0.80 36.75 -23.40
C THR A 97 -0.05 35.45 -23.16
N GLY A 98 -0.72 34.30 -23.27
CA GLY A 98 -0.19 32.98 -22.91
C GLY A 98 -0.05 32.77 -21.42
N VAL A 99 -0.50 33.71 -20.57
CA VAL A 99 -0.42 33.62 -19.14
C VAL A 99 -1.37 32.53 -18.64
N GLU A 100 -0.85 31.66 -17.79
CA GLU A 100 -1.60 30.56 -17.19
C GLU A 100 -1.85 30.85 -15.71
N THR A 101 -3.05 30.58 -15.24
CA THR A 101 -3.46 30.74 -13.85
C THR A 101 -4.21 29.51 -13.36
N VAL A 102 -4.11 29.25 -12.06
CA VAL A 102 -4.87 28.20 -11.38
C VAL A 102 -5.51 28.80 -10.14
N ASP A 103 -6.78 28.50 -9.92
CA ASP A 103 -7.51 28.86 -8.69
C ASP A 103 -8.32 27.66 -8.16
N PHE A 104 -8.85 27.80 -6.95
CA PHE A 104 -9.84 26.86 -6.43
C PHE A 104 -11.25 27.35 -6.69
N GLN A 105 -12.12 26.44 -7.12
CA GLN A 105 -13.55 26.71 -7.25
C GLN A 105 -14.39 25.70 -6.46
N VAL A 106 -15.41 26.22 -5.79
CA VAL A 106 -16.38 25.41 -5.03
C VAL A 106 -17.69 25.34 -5.81
N ARG A 107 -18.26 24.16 -5.93
CA ARG A 107 -19.56 23.90 -6.56
C ARG A 107 -20.42 23.03 -5.66
N ALA A 108 -21.67 23.39 -5.51
CA ALA A 108 -22.65 22.60 -4.77
C ALA A 108 -23.55 21.83 -5.74
N ASN A 109 -23.65 20.52 -5.58
CA ASN A 109 -24.46 19.59 -6.40
C ASN A 109 -24.18 19.61 -7.92
N VAL A 110 -23.12 20.29 -8.36
CA VAL A 110 -22.78 20.38 -9.80
C VAL A 110 -21.42 19.74 -10.00
N LYS A 111 -21.40 18.55 -10.60
CA LYS A 111 -20.17 17.88 -10.99
C LYS A 111 -19.74 18.34 -12.37
N LEU A 112 -18.57 18.98 -12.45
CA LEU A 112 -17.98 19.42 -13.71
C LEU A 112 -17.21 18.27 -14.37
N SER A 113 -17.08 18.34 -15.69
CA SER A 113 -16.17 17.46 -16.43
C SER A 113 -14.73 17.78 -16.04
N THR A 114 -13.96 16.75 -15.75
CA THR A 114 -12.55 16.87 -15.37
C THR A 114 -11.63 16.52 -16.53
N THR A 115 -10.45 17.17 -16.59
CA THR A 115 -9.43 16.94 -17.59
C THR A 115 -8.15 16.50 -16.91
N ASP A 116 -7.67 15.31 -17.22
CA ASP A 116 -6.41 14.78 -16.67
C ASP A 116 -5.18 15.19 -17.49
N ASN A 117 -5.37 15.51 -18.78
CA ASN A 117 -4.31 15.88 -19.71
C ASN A 117 -4.47 17.32 -20.18
N LEU A 118 -3.63 18.20 -19.65
CA LEU A 118 -3.46 19.54 -20.18
C LEU A 118 -2.44 19.52 -21.35
N ASN A 119 -2.79 20.16 -22.43
CA ASN A 119 -1.92 20.32 -23.60
C ASN A 119 -1.86 21.79 -24.02
N ASP A 120 -1.04 22.10 -25.02
CA ASP A 120 -0.81 23.49 -25.45
C ASP A 120 -2.07 24.21 -25.98
N SER A 121 -3.07 23.46 -26.42
CA SER A 121 -4.36 24.00 -26.89
C SER A 121 -5.40 24.14 -25.78
N THR A 122 -5.11 23.66 -24.55
CA THR A 122 -6.05 23.78 -23.43
C THR A 122 -6.12 25.24 -22.97
N VAL A 123 -7.30 25.84 -23.06
CA VAL A 123 -7.58 27.21 -22.62
C VAL A 123 -8.19 27.23 -21.22
N GLU A 124 -9.08 26.29 -20.94
CA GLU A 124 -9.76 26.15 -19.65
C GLU A 124 -9.91 24.67 -19.30
N ALA A 125 -9.69 24.31 -18.06
CA ALA A 125 -9.86 22.95 -17.58
C ALA A 125 -10.14 22.91 -16.08
N TYR A 126 -10.80 21.82 -15.67
CA TYR A 126 -11.07 21.54 -14.27
C TYR A 126 -10.54 20.18 -13.89
N THR A 127 -10.04 20.05 -12.64
CA THR A 127 -9.79 18.76 -12.02
C THR A 127 -10.38 18.74 -10.61
N LEU A 128 -11.00 17.65 -10.21
CA LEU A 128 -11.57 17.50 -8.88
C LEU A 128 -10.39 17.39 -7.87
N PHE A 129 -10.40 18.28 -6.88
CA PHE A 129 -9.43 18.23 -5.78
C PHE A 129 -9.98 17.38 -4.65
N CYS A 130 -11.16 17.71 -4.15
CA CYS A 130 -11.87 16.87 -3.18
C CYS A 130 -13.39 17.05 -3.28
N SER A 131 -14.13 16.13 -2.66
CA SER A 131 -15.58 16.24 -2.51
C SER A 131 -16.03 15.67 -1.17
N PHE A 132 -17.18 16.12 -0.68
CA PHE A 132 -17.79 15.65 0.55
C PHE A 132 -19.30 15.97 0.56
N ILE A 133 -20.05 15.33 1.45
CA ILE A 133 -21.45 15.69 1.70
C ILE A 133 -21.49 16.63 2.91
N ALA A 134 -22.04 17.80 2.72
CA ALA A 134 -22.24 18.80 3.77
C ALA A 134 -23.64 18.74 4.34
N TYR A 135 -23.72 18.80 5.66
CA TYR A 135 -24.94 18.98 6.46
C TYR A 135 -24.80 20.26 7.33
N PRO A 136 -25.85 20.73 7.98
CA PRO A 136 -25.76 21.95 8.77
C PRO A 136 -24.68 21.97 9.86
N THR A 137 -24.36 20.81 10.43
CA THR A 137 -23.47 20.71 11.60
C THR A 137 -22.32 19.71 11.44
N PHE A 138 -22.30 18.93 10.35
CA PHE A 138 -21.24 17.94 10.10
C PHE A 138 -21.04 17.70 8.61
N THR A 139 -19.99 16.99 8.27
CA THR A 139 -19.69 16.53 6.92
C THR A 139 -19.41 15.03 6.94
N GLU A 140 -19.64 14.37 5.82
CA GLU A 140 -19.36 12.94 5.64
C GLU A 140 -18.87 12.64 4.22
N ASN A 141 -18.39 11.40 4.00
CA ASN A 141 -17.93 10.88 2.70
C ASN A 141 -16.89 11.81 2.04
N PHE A 142 -15.89 12.23 2.82
CA PHE A 142 -14.79 13.02 2.29
C PHE A 142 -13.92 12.16 1.37
N ASP A 143 -13.72 12.62 0.14
CA ASP A 143 -12.89 11.98 -0.87
C ASP A 143 -11.92 13.00 -1.48
N CYS A 144 -10.65 12.63 -1.58
CA CYS A 144 -9.61 13.43 -2.23
C CYS A 144 -9.11 12.69 -3.46
N ASP A 145 -9.27 13.30 -4.62
CA ASP A 145 -8.95 12.67 -5.91
C ASP A 145 -7.46 12.74 -6.28
N PHE A 146 -6.68 13.47 -5.49
CA PHE A 146 -5.24 13.57 -5.62
C PHE A 146 -4.53 12.50 -4.79
N LYS A 147 -3.59 11.80 -5.40
CA LYS A 147 -2.78 10.78 -4.73
C LYS A 147 -1.58 11.44 -4.04
N ILE A 148 -1.35 11.12 -2.77
CA ILE A 148 -0.13 11.56 -2.08
C ILE A 148 1.07 10.78 -2.63
N ILE A 149 2.11 11.50 -3.07
CA ILE A 149 3.38 10.87 -3.46
C ILE A 149 4.16 10.59 -2.19
N LYS A 150 4.47 9.32 -1.97
CA LYS A 150 5.34 8.91 -0.88
C LYS A 150 6.78 9.31 -1.16
N SER A 151 7.51 9.70 -0.13
CA SER A 151 8.94 9.95 -0.25
C SER A 151 9.69 8.65 -0.57
N HIS A 152 10.91 8.77 -1.10
CA HIS A 152 11.77 7.60 -1.35
C HIS A 152 12.01 6.78 -0.07
N GLU A 153 12.21 7.45 1.05
CA GLU A 153 12.41 6.82 2.37
C GLU A 153 11.16 6.04 2.82
N GLU A 154 9.96 6.58 2.60
CA GLU A 154 8.71 5.88 2.91
C GLU A 154 8.49 4.67 2.01
N LEU A 155 8.82 4.78 0.72
CA LEU A 155 8.77 3.65 -0.21
C LEU A 155 9.81 2.59 0.14
N GLU A 156 11.03 2.96 0.50
CA GLU A 156 12.06 2.03 0.98
C GLU A 156 11.62 1.35 2.27
N THR A 157 11.03 2.09 3.20
CA THR A 157 10.51 1.53 4.46
C THR A 157 9.38 0.54 4.19
N GLU A 158 8.45 0.86 3.29
CA GLU A 158 7.37 -0.06 2.91
C GLU A 158 7.90 -1.31 2.19
N VAL A 159 8.84 -1.14 1.27
CA VAL A 159 9.47 -2.28 0.59
C VAL A 159 10.21 -3.16 1.59
N THR A 160 10.97 -2.57 2.50
CA THR A 160 11.69 -3.30 3.55
C THR A 160 10.71 -4.01 4.48
N ALA A 161 9.68 -3.31 4.97
CA ALA A 161 8.65 -3.91 5.84
C ALA A 161 7.85 -5.01 5.12
N SER A 162 7.63 -4.88 3.81
CA SER A 162 6.96 -5.93 3.02
C SER A 162 7.84 -7.15 2.77
N GLN A 163 9.16 -7.00 2.88
CA GLN A 163 10.14 -8.08 2.70
C GLN A 163 10.58 -8.74 4.02
N GLU A 164 10.28 -8.13 5.17
CA GLU A 164 10.61 -8.72 6.46
C GLU A 164 9.84 -10.02 6.69
N ASP A 165 10.59 -11.06 7.02
CA ASP A 165 10.03 -12.34 7.44
C ASP A 165 9.37 -12.19 8.81
N VAL A 166 8.08 -12.48 8.92
CA VAL A 166 7.33 -12.43 10.18
C VAL A 166 7.15 -13.83 10.72
N VAL A 167 7.63 -14.06 11.95
CA VAL A 167 7.45 -15.35 12.62
C VAL A 167 6.02 -15.50 13.09
N LEU A 168 5.27 -16.38 12.43
CA LEU A 168 3.87 -16.68 12.72
C LEU A 168 3.69 -17.77 13.78
N PHE A 169 4.65 -18.69 13.85
CA PHE A 169 4.69 -19.76 14.84
C PHE A 169 6.15 -20.15 15.07
N ASP A 170 6.56 -20.31 16.32
CA ASP A 170 7.86 -20.86 16.70
C ASP A 170 7.63 -21.77 17.91
N GLY A 171 7.75 -23.06 17.71
CA GLY A 171 7.45 -24.01 18.75
C GLY A 171 7.43 -25.46 18.28
N VAL A 172 6.76 -26.28 19.06
CA VAL A 172 6.64 -27.70 18.80
C VAL A 172 5.29 -27.99 18.16
N LEU A 173 5.29 -28.44 16.92
CA LEU A 173 4.10 -28.85 16.20
C LEU A 173 3.55 -30.16 16.79
N LYS A 174 2.23 -30.22 16.97
CA LYS A 174 1.50 -31.39 17.48
C LYS A 174 0.30 -31.68 16.60
N VAL A 175 -0.12 -32.96 16.60
CA VAL A 175 -1.42 -33.31 16.03
C VAL A 175 -2.52 -32.55 16.76
N GLY A 176 -3.46 -31.97 16.01
CA GLY A 176 -4.50 -31.11 16.54
C GLY A 176 -4.36 -29.67 16.10
N THR A 177 -5.02 -28.76 16.82
CA THR A 177 -5.04 -27.34 16.48
C THR A 177 -3.81 -26.61 17.02
N ASN A 178 -3.13 -25.88 16.15
CA ASN A 178 -2.01 -25.01 16.46
C ASN A 178 -2.39 -23.59 16.06
N ILE A 179 -2.13 -22.63 16.96
CA ILE A 179 -2.46 -21.21 16.75
C ILE A 179 -1.23 -20.50 16.21
N ILE A 180 -1.44 -19.66 15.22
CA ILE A 180 -0.44 -18.76 14.64
C ILE A 180 -0.71 -17.32 15.06
N SER A 181 0.33 -16.52 15.18
CA SER A 181 0.28 -15.19 15.82
C SER A 181 -0.45 -14.13 14.98
N GLU A 182 -0.51 -14.30 13.68
CA GLU A 182 -1.09 -13.33 12.76
C GLU A 182 -1.81 -14.04 11.60
N SER A 183 -2.71 -13.33 10.92
CA SER A 183 -3.44 -13.85 9.76
C SER A 183 -2.49 -14.22 8.61
N ILE A 184 -2.59 -15.45 8.13
CA ILE A 184 -1.83 -15.92 6.97
C ILE A 184 -2.20 -15.17 5.68
N LYS A 185 -3.38 -14.57 5.60
CA LYS A 185 -3.83 -13.77 4.45
C LYS A 185 -3.02 -12.49 4.24
N ASN A 186 -2.29 -12.08 5.27
CA ASN A 186 -1.43 -10.91 5.19
C ASN A 186 -0.13 -11.16 4.42
N PHE A 187 0.12 -12.40 3.98
CA PHE A 187 1.38 -12.78 3.36
C PHE A 187 1.15 -13.51 2.04
N LYS A 188 2.06 -13.29 1.09
CA LYS A 188 2.05 -13.96 -0.20
C LYS A 188 2.56 -15.40 -0.11
N TYR A 189 3.54 -15.62 0.78
CA TYR A 189 4.12 -16.95 1.02
C TYR A 189 4.06 -17.30 2.50
N ILE A 190 3.84 -18.59 2.76
CA ILE A 190 4.04 -19.19 4.08
C ILE A 190 5.20 -20.17 3.97
N VAL A 191 6.20 -19.95 4.79
CA VAL A 191 7.43 -20.76 4.81
C VAL A 191 7.43 -21.60 6.07
N PHE A 192 7.68 -22.88 5.91
CA PHE A 192 7.88 -23.81 7.02
C PHE A 192 9.36 -24.17 7.10
N GLU A 193 9.95 -24.01 8.27
CA GLU A 193 11.36 -24.35 8.51
C GLU A 193 11.56 -25.12 9.82
N ILE A 194 12.60 -25.92 9.89
CA ILE A 194 13.06 -26.53 11.12
C ILE A 194 14.11 -25.59 11.72
N PRO A 195 13.93 -25.03 12.94
CA PRO A 195 14.88 -24.12 13.56
C PRO A 195 16.28 -24.75 13.69
N GLY A 196 17.29 -24.04 13.21
CA GLY A 196 18.68 -24.51 13.22
C GLY A 196 19.05 -25.49 12.12
N GLU A 197 18.15 -25.78 11.20
CA GLU A 197 18.36 -26.65 10.04
C GLU A 197 18.32 -25.80 8.74
N TYR A 198 18.96 -26.28 7.67
CA TYR A 198 19.01 -25.55 6.39
C TYR A 198 17.87 -25.90 5.43
N SER A 199 16.89 -26.69 5.88
CA SER A 199 15.78 -27.06 5.01
C SER A 199 14.54 -26.23 5.32
N TYR A 200 13.94 -25.74 4.26
CA TYR A 200 12.67 -25.04 4.32
C TYR A 200 11.76 -25.47 3.18
N HIS A 201 10.47 -25.32 3.37
CA HIS A 201 9.47 -25.50 2.35
C HIS A 201 8.58 -24.26 2.29
N SER A 202 8.47 -23.63 1.14
CA SER A 202 7.61 -22.47 0.94
C SER A 202 6.36 -22.86 0.16
N ILE A 203 5.22 -22.38 0.61
CA ILE A 203 3.95 -22.54 -0.07
C ILE A 203 3.45 -21.16 -0.46
N GLN A 204 3.20 -20.93 -1.75
CA GLN A 204 2.55 -19.71 -2.20
C GLN A 204 1.07 -19.77 -1.81
N PHE A 205 0.60 -18.71 -1.17
CA PHE A 205 -0.76 -18.62 -0.72
C PHE A 205 -1.63 -17.85 -1.72
N SER A 206 -2.61 -18.52 -2.30
CA SER A 206 -3.83 -17.91 -2.80
C SER A 206 -4.97 -18.74 -2.23
N ASP A 207 -5.69 -18.20 -1.25
CA ASP A 207 -6.93 -18.77 -0.68
C ASP A 207 -6.85 -20.20 -0.11
N MET A 208 -5.87 -20.50 0.75
CA MET A 208 -5.72 -21.85 1.32
C MET A 208 -6.51 -22.11 2.62
N ILE A 209 -7.42 -21.23 3.03
CA ILE A 209 -8.29 -21.54 4.18
C ILE A 209 -9.26 -22.66 3.78
N GLY A 210 -9.24 -23.73 4.54
CA GLY A 210 -10.00 -24.95 4.23
C GLY A 210 -9.29 -25.94 3.31
N GLU A 211 -8.17 -25.58 2.69
CA GLU A 211 -7.37 -26.46 1.84
C GLU A 211 -6.41 -27.33 2.67
N ASN A 212 -6.21 -28.55 2.19
CA ASN A 212 -5.25 -29.48 2.79
C ASN A 212 -3.85 -29.21 2.24
N PHE A 213 -2.87 -29.19 3.12
CA PHE A 213 -1.46 -29.12 2.72
C PHE A 213 -0.68 -30.33 3.21
N ALA A 214 0.41 -30.64 2.52
CA ALA A 214 1.39 -31.64 2.93
C ALA A 214 2.79 -31.06 2.76
N VAL A 215 3.61 -31.17 3.80
CA VAL A 215 4.96 -30.61 3.82
C VAL A 215 5.93 -31.70 4.20
N SER A 216 7.06 -31.74 3.49
CA SER A 216 8.21 -32.60 3.80
C SER A 216 9.45 -31.72 3.96
N LEU A 217 10.07 -31.75 5.12
CA LEU A 217 11.30 -31.02 5.42
C LEU A 217 12.42 -32.02 5.65
N VAL A 218 13.59 -31.73 5.09
CA VAL A 218 14.79 -32.54 5.30
C VAL A 218 15.64 -31.85 6.36
N GLY A 219 15.84 -32.51 7.47
CA GLY A 219 16.73 -32.03 8.53
C GLY A 219 18.22 -32.24 8.19
N ASN A 220 19.07 -31.70 9.06
CA ASN A 220 20.51 -31.78 8.86
C ASN A 220 21.03 -33.23 8.84
N ASN A 221 21.97 -33.45 7.95
CA ASN A 221 22.78 -34.65 7.95
C ASN A 221 23.72 -34.63 9.17
N LYS A 222 23.48 -35.49 10.15
CA LYS A 222 24.35 -35.66 11.33
C LYS A 222 25.25 -36.89 11.15
N TRP A 223 26.53 -36.71 11.39
CA TRP A 223 27.45 -37.85 11.51
C TRP A 223 27.36 -38.40 12.93
N ASN A 224 27.10 -39.70 13.04
CA ASN A 224 27.25 -40.35 14.32
C ASN A 224 28.73 -40.68 14.59
N ASN A 225 29.04 -41.07 15.82
CA ASN A 225 30.40 -41.50 16.22
C ASN A 225 30.92 -42.73 15.47
N LYS A 226 30.10 -43.31 14.57
CA LYS A 226 30.42 -44.51 13.76
C LYS A 226 30.54 -44.20 12.27
N ASN A 227 30.69 -42.94 11.88
CA ASN A 227 30.79 -42.50 10.49
C ASN A 227 29.56 -42.81 9.61
N SER A 228 28.39 -42.97 10.19
CA SER A 228 27.14 -43.10 9.44
C SER A 228 26.45 -41.77 9.26
N LEU A 229 25.97 -41.52 8.05
CA LEU A 229 25.21 -40.32 7.72
C LEU A 229 23.74 -40.56 8.04
N PHE A 230 23.13 -39.70 8.84
CA PHE A 230 21.70 -39.71 9.07
C PHE A 230 21.02 -38.59 8.27
N VAL A 231 19.90 -38.94 7.69
CA VAL A 231 18.97 -37.94 7.13
C VAL A 231 17.68 -38.02 7.92
N GLU A 232 17.31 -36.92 8.53
CA GLU A 232 15.99 -36.79 9.17
C GLU A 232 15.01 -36.17 8.19
N ILE A 233 13.85 -36.79 8.02
CA ILE A 233 12.78 -36.29 7.17
C ILE A 233 11.55 -36.09 8.04
N TYR A 234 11.12 -34.84 8.14
CA TYR A 234 9.92 -34.46 8.87
C TYR A 234 8.77 -34.29 7.90
N ASN A 235 7.72 -35.06 8.08
CA ASN A 235 6.52 -34.98 7.25
C ASN A 235 5.33 -34.58 8.11
N PHE A 236 4.54 -33.63 7.63
CA PHE A 236 3.29 -33.30 8.27
C PHE A 236 2.21 -32.93 7.26
N ARG A 237 0.97 -33.14 7.65
CA ARG A 237 -0.21 -32.77 6.86
C ARG A 237 -1.16 -32.01 7.75
N GLY A 238 -1.85 -31.06 7.17
CA GLY A 238 -2.81 -30.26 7.89
C GLY A 238 -3.72 -29.45 7.01
N THR A 239 -4.52 -28.63 7.62
CA THR A 239 -5.46 -27.71 6.98
C THR A 239 -5.45 -26.41 7.77
N PHE A 240 -5.42 -25.27 7.12
CA PHE A 240 -5.73 -24.02 7.79
C PHE A 240 -7.24 -23.93 8.02
N THR A 241 -7.66 -24.02 9.27
CA THR A 241 -9.08 -24.01 9.64
C THR A 241 -9.68 -22.62 9.62
N ASN A 242 -8.83 -21.63 9.83
CA ASN A 242 -9.09 -20.21 9.62
C ASN A 242 -7.75 -19.50 9.41
N ASP A 243 -7.74 -18.20 9.26
CA ASP A 243 -6.55 -17.41 8.93
C ASP A 243 -5.51 -17.29 10.04
N THR A 244 -5.83 -17.70 11.27
CA THR A 244 -4.93 -17.70 12.44
C THR A 244 -4.78 -19.06 13.11
N SER A 245 -5.29 -20.14 12.52
CA SER A 245 -5.12 -21.47 13.08
C SER A 245 -5.02 -22.58 12.03
N MET A 246 -4.17 -23.56 12.30
CA MET A 246 -4.05 -24.74 11.49
C MET A 246 -4.32 -26.00 12.32
N LYS A 247 -4.97 -26.97 11.70
CA LYS A 247 -5.19 -28.30 12.27
C LYS A 247 -4.25 -29.29 11.61
N ILE A 248 -3.34 -29.84 12.39
CA ILE A 248 -2.44 -30.90 11.94
C ILE A 248 -3.11 -32.26 12.11
N THR A 249 -3.17 -33.01 11.04
CA THR A 249 -3.82 -34.34 11.00
C THR A 249 -2.82 -35.48 10.95
N PHE A 250 -1.57 -35.20 10.60
CA PHE A 250 -0.53 -36.21 10.52
C PHE A 250 0.83 -35.58 10.81
N LEU A 251 1.66 -36.26 11.58
CA LEU A 251 3.06 -35.93 11.83
C LEU A 251 3.89 -37.23 11.76
N SER A 252 5.04 -37.18 11.12
CA SER A 252 6.03 -38.25 11.20
C SER A 252 7.44 -37.70 11.12
N ASN A 253 8.35 -38.34 11.82
CA ASN A 253 9.78 -38.14 11.64
C ASN A 253 10.35 -39.48 11.14
N THR A 254 11.11 -39.45 10.06
CA THR A 254 11.78 -40.63 9.49
C THR A 254 13.27 -40.37 9.56
N VAL A 255 13.98 -41.24 10.24
CA VAL A 255 15.44 -41.25 10.27
C VAL A 255 15.92 -42.32 9.31
N ALA A 256 16.63 -41.91 8.28
CA ALA A 256 17.27 -42.81 7.33
C ALA A 256 18.80 -42.78 7.57
N ASP A 257 19.35 -43.91 7.84
CA ASP A 257 20.80 -44.15 7.89
C ASP A 257 21.16 -45.01 6.67
N THR A 258 22.42 -45.07 6.34
CA THR A 258 22.95 -45.85 5.21
C THR A 258 22.68 -47.38 5.33
N SER A 259 22.22 -47.83 6.47
CA SER A 259 21.97 -49.23 6.76
C SER A 259 20.54 -49.58 7.18
N VAL A 260 19.77 -48.65 7.71
CA VAL A 260 18.42 -48.88 8.24
C VAL A 260 17.53 -47.66 8.08
N VAL A 261 16.33 -47.84 7.56
CA VAL A 261 15.28 -46.82 7.55
C VAL A 261 14.36 -47.09 8.75
N SER A 262 14.37 -46.20 9.71
CA SER A 262 13.49 -46.28 10.88
C SER A 262 12.38 -45.23 10.78
N TYR A 263 11.14 -45.67 10.87
CA TYR A 263 9.96 -44.82 10.89
C TYR A 263 9.52 -44.56 12.33
N TYR A 264 9.53 -43.34 12.75
CA TYR A 264 8.93 -42.91 14.00
C TYR A 264 7.66 -42.12 13.67
N GLY A 265 6.53 -42.71 13.87
CA GLY A 265 5.27 -42.03 13.56
C GLY A 265 4.11 -42.56 14.35
N SER A 266 3.29 -41.75 14.74
CA SER A 266 1.95 -41.28 14.73
C SER A 266 1.49 -40.60 16.00
N ASP A 267 1.39 -41.26 17.14
CA ASP A 267 0.86 -40.58 18.33
C ASP A 267 1.99 -40.24 19.32
N GLY A 268 2.27 -38.97 19.48
CA GLY A 268 3.33 -38.46 20.35
C GLY A 268 4.57 -37.89 19.62
N THR A 269 4.64 -38.02 18.30
CA THR A 269 5.68 -37.35 17.51
C THR A 269 5.50 -35.84 17.60
N THR A 270 6.59 -35.15 17.88
CA THR A 270 6.63 -33.68 17.92
C THR A 270 7.72 -33.22 16.96
N ILE A 271 7.46 -32.14 16.25
CA ILE A 271 8.40 -31.55 15.30
C ILE A 271 8.66 -30.11 15.74
N PRO A 272 9.91 -29.70 16.06
CA PRO A 272 10.23 -28.30 16.22
C PRO A 272 10.01 -27.62 14.85
N LEU A 273 9.18 -26.60 14.82
CA LEU A 273 8.81 -25.93 13.59
C LEU A 273 8.75 -24.43 13.80
N ARG A 274 9.24 -23.70 12.81
CA ARG A 274 8.96 -22.29 12.64
C ARG A 274 8.16 -22.07 11.39
N ILE A 275 7.12 -21.22 11.48
CA ILE A 275 6.31 -20.79 10.34
C ILE A 275 6.54 -19.30 10.19
N ILE A 276 6.87 -18.90 8.97
CA ILE A 276 7.22 -17.52 8.62
C ILE A 276 6.26 -17.06 7.54
N GLY A 277 5.67 -15.87 7.75
CA GLY A 277 4.99 -15.11 6.70
C GLY A 277 6.01 -14.26 5.94
N ARG A 278 6.03 -14.36 4.63
CA ARG A 278 6.95 -13.65 3.75
C ARG A 278 6.20 -12.87 2.68
N GLU A 279 6.73 -11.69 2.32
CA GLU A 279 6.10 -10.76 1.40
C GLU A 279 4.69 -10.37 1.88
N ARG A 280 4.63 -9.46 2.84
CA ARG A 280 3.37 -8.92 3.38
C ARG A 280 2.56 -8.26 2.26
N ILE A 281 1.29 -8.62 2.16
CA ILE A 281 0.35 -8.00 1.22
C ILE A 281 -0.14 -6.70 1.87
N ASN A 282 0.21 -5.58 1.28
CA ASN A 282 -0.33 -4.28 1.70
C ASN A 282 -1.76 -4.16 1.15
N THR A 283 -2.74 -4.22 2.05
CA THR A 283 -4.17 -4.00 1.72
C THR A 283 -4.53 -2.54 1.81
#